data_3234f7d270760b6a2c52c7bd26a09834
#
_entry.id   3234f7d270760b6a2c52c7bd26a09834
#
_cell.length_a   1.000
_cell.length_b   1.000
_cell.length_c   1.000
_cell.angle_alpha   90.00
_cell.angle_beta   90.00
_cell.angle_gamma   90.00
#
_symmetry.space_group_name_H-M   'P 1'
#
loop_
_entity.id
_entity.type
_entity.pdbx_description
1 polymer ?
#
loop_
_entity_poly.entity_id
_entity_poly.type
_entity_poly.pdbx_seq_one_letter_code
_entity_poly.pdbx_strand_id
1 'polypeptide(L)'
;MAQLPQEFLTRMQDMLGDEFDAFLTSYDAPRTAGLRVNTKKCRTEDFPPLVPGTWKKIPWIPNGYFVPDGMRMGQSPLYAAGVFYLQEPSAMTPASRLPIEPGERVLDLCAAPGGKATELNARLKGTGLLVANDISNARAKALLRNLELFGSENVLVTNETPAGLADVFPGFFDKILVDAPCSGEGMFRKDEAVIGTWTPERPDFFADLQREITSNAVKMLRPGGLMMYSTCTFAPQEDEGTVSFLLENFPEMELIEMEGYEGFSKGNPVWGNGDPEIEKTVRIWPHKMNGEGHYLALFRKKGEAIPYETEEKPIEKKKTEKPEKRPRNGSTGPVESRKTDPFRFPVPDDSTDPGGGTGSPRRKSIPFPVPAGWRAESSFPAERSVSR
;
A
#
# COMPACT_ATOMS: atom_id res chain seq x y z
N MET A 1 1.24 -25.32 -15.40
CA MET A 1 1.94 -24.36 -14.51
C MET A 1 3.38 -24.25 -14.96
N ALA A 2 4.00 -23.04 -14.88
CA ALA A 2 5.44 -22.92 -15.05
C ALA A 2 6.15 -23.78 -14.00
N GLN A 3 7.28 -24.34 -14.38
CA GLN A 3 8.08 -25.17 -13.47
C GLN A 3 8.67 -24.29 -12.37
N LEU A 4 8.46 -24.63 -11.10
CA LEU A 4 9.07 -23.93 -9.97
C LEU A 4 10.59 -24.09 -9.99
N PRO A 5 11.37 -23.06 -9.59
CA PRO A 5 12.82 -23.13 -9.56
C PRO A 5 13.31 -24.22 -8.59
N GLN A 6 14.32 -24.98 -8.99
CA GLN A 6 14.81 -26.11 -8.20
C GLN A 6 15.40 -25.67 -6.85
N GLU A 7 16.11 -24.56 -6.83
CA GLU A 7 16.68 -24.01 -5.60
C GLU A 7 15.61 -23.55 -4.62
N PHE A 8 14.51 -22.99 -5.12
CA PHE A 8 13.33 -22.69 -4.30
C PHE A 8 12.74 -23.95 -3.68
N LEU A 9 12.53 -25.00 -4.51
CA LEU A 9 11.96 -26.27 -4.02
C LEU A 9 12.85 -26.93 -2.95
N THR A 10 14.18 -26.95 -3.15
CA THR A 10 15.13 -27.48 -2.17
C THR A 10 15.03 -26.74 -0.85
N ARG A 11 15.07 -25.40 -0.89
CA ARG A 11 14.92 -24.58 0.32
C ARG A 11 13.58 -24.80 1.02
N MET A 12 12.47 -24.87 0.27
CA MET A 12 11.16 -25.11 0.87
C MET A 12 11.07 -26.49 1.52
N GLN A 13 11.71 -27.50 0.94
CA GLN A 13 11.79 -28.84 1.51
C GLN A 13 12.56 -28.84 2.85
N ASP A 14 13.68 -28.15 2.90
CA ASP A 14 14.48 -28.01 4.12
C ASP A 14 13.73 -27.25 5.22
N MET A 15 12.95 -26.22 4.83
CA MET A 15 12.19 -25.39 5.76
C MET A 15 10.96 -26.08 6.31
N LEU A 16 10.23 -26.83 5.50
CA LEU A 16 8.91 -27.36 5.84
C LEU A 16 8.94 -28.84 6.27
N GLY A 17 10.01 -29.58 5.95
CA GLY A 17 10.10 -31.01 6.31
C GLY A 17 8.86 -31.78 5.89
N ASP A 18 8.17 -32.38 6.84
CA ASP A 18 6.97 -33.22 6.62
C ASP A 18 5.78 -32.43 6.01
N GLU A 19 5.77 -31.09 6.11
CA GLU A 19 4.71 -30.25 5.51
C GLU A 19 4.96 -29.94 4.04
N PHE A 20 6.14 -30.28 3.47
CA PHE A 20 6.52 -29.90 2.11
C PHE A 20 5.58 -30.44 1.04
N ASP A 21 5.15 -31.71 1.14
CA ASP A 21 4.24 -32.32 0.16
C ASP A 21 2.88 -31.62 0.16
N ALA A 22 2.36 -31.24 1.34
CA ALA A 22 1.13 -30.47 1.45
C ALA A 22 1.28 -29.06 0.85
N PHE A 23 2.43 -28.42 1.08
CA PHE A 23 2.76 -27.13 0.49
C PHE A 23 2.78 -27.23 -1.03
N LEU A 24 3.49 -28.20 -1.59
CA LEU A 24 3.59 -28.39 -3.04
C LEU A 24 2.21 -28.69 -3.66
N THR A 25 1.40 -29.54 -3.03
CA THR A 25 0.03 -29.83 -3.47
C THR A 25 -0.86 -28.58 -3.50
N SER A 26 -0.61 -27.60 -2.64
CA SER A 26 -1.36 -26.34 -2.63
C SER A 26 -1.24 -25.55 -3.94
N TYR A 27 -0.17 -25.76 -4.71
CA TYR A 27 0.04 -25.11 -6.01
C TYR A 27 -0.90 -25.64 -7.10
N ASP A 28 -1.43 -26.86 -6.94
CA ASP A 28 -2.42 -27.46 -7.85
C ASP A 28 -3.85 -26.98 -7.55
N ALA A 29 -4.07 -26.38 -6.38
CA ALA A 29 -5.36 -25.84 -6.00
C ALA A 29 -5.75 -24.61 -6.82
N PRO A 30 -7.05 -24.38 -7.10
CA PRO A 30 -7.53 -23.16 -7.73
C PRO A 30 -7.09 -21.92 -6.96
N ARG A 31 -6.76 -20.84 -7.68
CA ARG A 31 -6.40 -19.55 -7.08
C ARG A 31 -7.57 -19.00 -6.28
N THR A 32 -7.28 -18.51 -5.09
CA THR A 32 -8.29 -17.88 -4.24
C THR A 32 -8.37 -16.40 -4.51
N ALA A 33 -9.53 -15.93 -4.97
CA ALA A 33 -9.80 -14.51 -5.12
C ALA A 33 -10.55 -14.00 -3.90
N GLY A 34 -10.17 -12.82 -3.44
CA GLY A 34 -10.84 -12.13 -2.35
C GLY A 34 -11.28 -10.73 -2.73
N LEU A 35 -12.24 -10.21 -2.01
CA LEU A 35 -12.58 -8.79 -2.02
C LEU A 35 -12.70 -8.27 -0.59
N ARG A 36 -12.39 -7.01 -0.43
CA ARG A 36 -12.50 -6.29 0.82
C ARG A 36 -13.47 -5.14 0.67
N VAL A 37 -14.55 -5.15 1.47
CA VAL A 37 -15.58 -4.11 1.46
C VAL A 37 -14.99 -2.77 1.94
N ASN A 38 -15.28 -1.71 1.21
CA ASN A 38 -14.97 -0.34 1.60
C ASN A 38 -15.97 0.14 2.65
N THR A 39 -15.58 0.11 3.91
CA THR A 39 -16.45 0.45 5.04
C THR A 39 -16.83 1.93 5.11
N LYS A 40 -16.23 2.79 4.29
CA LYS A 40 -16.64 4.19 4.10
C LYS A 40 -17.91 4.31 3.25
N LYS A 41 -18.19 3.32 2.39
CA LYS A 41 -19.29 3.35 1.43
C LYS A 41 -20.38 2.31 1.69
N CYS A 42 -20.03 1.20 2.35
CA CYS A 42 -20.93 0.09 2.58
C CYS A 42 -20.58 -0.61 3.88
N ARG A 43 -21.55 -0.91 4.74
CA ARG A 43 -21.30 -1.78 5.88
C ARG A 43 -21.00 -3.19 5.37
N THR A 44 -20.12 -3.90 6.07
CA THR A 44 -19.68 -5.23 5.63
C THR A 44 -20.84 -6.19 5.43
N GLU A 45 -21.77 -6.21 6.35
CA GLU A 45 -22.97 -7.08 6.33
C GLU A 45 -24.01 -6.71 5.27
N ASP A 46 -23.98 -5.47 4.78
CA ASP A 46 -24.90 -5.00 3.73
C ASP A 46 -24.39 -5.35 2.32
N PHE A 47 -23.13 -5.77 2.19
CA PHE A 47 -22.54 -6.07 0.87
C PHE A 47 -23.12 -7.34 0.20
N PRO A 48 -23.28 -8.50 0.88
CA PRO A 48 -23.75 -9.72 0.23
C PRO A 48 -25.12 -9.58 -0.46
N PRO A 49 -26.13 -8.84 0.08
CA PRO A 49 -27.39 -8.64 -0.61
C PRO A 49 -27.30 -7.81 -1.92
N LEU A 50 -26.22 -7.05 -2.10
CA LEU A 50 -26.04 -6.21 -3.30
C LEU A 50 -25.59 -7.00 -4.52
N VAL A 51 -25.05 -8.21 -4.32
CA VAL A 51 -24.49 -9.02 -5.40
C VAL A 51 -25.00 -10.46 -5.26
N PRO A 52 -25.74 -11.01 -6.25
CA PRO A 52 -26.20 -12.37 -6.21
C PRO A 52 -25.05 -13.37 -6.05
N GLY A 53 -25.21 -14.36 -5.19
CA GLY A 53 -24.24 -15.43 -4.96
C GLY A 53 -24.14 -15.84 -3.49
N THR A 54 -23.37 -16.92 -3.24
CA THR A 54 -23.09 -17.38 -1.87
C THR A 54 -21.75 -16.82 -1.43
N TRP A 55 -21.79 -15.84 -0.54
CA TRP A 55 -20.61 -15.17 -0.02
C TRP A 55 -20.09 -15.85 1.24
N LYS A 56 -18.82 -16.25 1.23
CA LYS A 56 -18.12 -16.75 2.41
C LYS A 56 -17.19 -15.66 2.94
N LYS A 57 -17.28 -15.34 4.24
CA LYS A 57 -16.33 -14.42 4.88
C LYS A 57 -14.93 -15.00 4.86
N ILE A 58 -13.93 -14.13 4.74
CA ILE A 58 -12.54 -14.45 5.06
C ILE A 58 -12.42 -14.37 6.58
N PRO A 59 -12.23 -15.49 7.31
CA PRO A 59 -12.43 -15.50 8.76
C PRO A 59 -11.51 -14.56 9.53
N TRP A 60 -10.31 -14.29 9.00
CA TRP A 60 -9.30 -13.43 9.64
C TRP A 60 -9.31 -11.98 9.14
N ILE A 61 -10.24 -11.62 8.23
CA ILE A 61 -10.39 -10.26 7.70
C ILE A 61 -11.83 -9.77 7.97
N PRO A 62 -12.02 -8.81 8.89
CA PRO A 62 -13.35 -8.39 9.34
C PRO A 62 -14.31 -7.97 8.23
N ASN A 63 -13.81 -7.31 7.18
CA ASN A 63 -14.57 -6.81 6.04
C ASN A 63 -14.23 -7.54 4.71
N GLY A 64 -13.67 -8.76 4.81
CA GLY A 64 -13.26 -9.58 3.67
C GLY A 64 -14.25 -10.69 3.31
N TYR A 65 -14.39 -10.93 2.00
CA TYR A 65 -15.13 -12.07 1.46
C TYR A 65 -14.33 -12.78 0.39
N PHE A 66 -14.44 -14.10 0.32
CA PHE A 66 -13.99 -14.88 -0.83
C PHE A 66 -14.92 -14.60 -2.01
N VAL A 67 -14.33 -14.36 -3.18
CA VAL A 67 -15.10 -14.22 -4.43
C VAL A 67 -15.53 -15.61 -4.88
N PRO A 68 -16.84 -15.84 -5.09
CA PRO A 68 -17.33 -17.13 -5.61
C PRO A 68 -16.73 -17.46 -6.99
N ASP A 69 -16.45 -18.73 -7.23
CA ASP A 69 -15.89 -19.22 -8.48
C ASP A 69 -16.70 -18.76 -9.70
N GLY A 70 -16.00 -18.37 -10.76
CA GLY A 70 -16.60 -17.90 -12.00
C GLY A 70 -17.12 -16.45 -11.97
N MET A 71 -17.15 -15.78 -10.81
CA MET A 71 -17.59 -14.39 -10.73
C MET A 71 -16.51 -13.41 -11.24
N ARG A 72 -16.89 -12.50 -12.14
CA ARG A 72 -16.03 -11.45 -12.69
C ARG A 72 -16.26 -10.11 -11.97
N MET A 73 -15.90 -10.03 -10.71
CA MET A 73 -16.16 -8.87 -9.87
C MET A 73 -15.50 -7.57 -10.35
N GLY A 74 -14.41 -7.64 -11.11
CA GLY A 74 -13.80 -6.46 -11.73
C GLY A 74 -14.65 -5.76 -12.78
N GLN A 75 -15.72 -6.41 -13.29
CA GLN A 75 -16.70 -5.84 -14.22
C GLN A 75 -17.96 -5.30 -13.50
N SER A 76 -18.03 -5.43 -12.19
CA SER A 76 -19.18 -4.98 -11.41
C SER A 76 -19.27 -3.44 -11.37
N PRO A 77 -20.45 -2.84 -11.52
CA PRO A 77 -20.65 -1.42 -11.25
C PRO A 77 -20.23 -1.00 -9.83
N LEU A 78 -20.37 -1.89 -8.85
CA LEU A 78 -19.93 -1.64 -7.47
C LEU A 78 -18.40 -1.55 -7.36
N TYR A 79 -17.65 -2.28 -8.20
CA TYR A 79 -16.20 -2.13 -8.29
C TYR A 79 -15.83 -0.75 -8.85
N ALA A 80 -16.47 -0.34 -9.95
CA ALA A 80 -16.29 0.98 -10.54
C ALA A 80 -16.71 2.12 -9.61
N ALA A 81 -17.64 1.87 -8.68
CA ALA A 81 -18.05 2.80 -7.63
C ALA A 81 -17.14 2.77 -6.39
N GLY A 82 -16.12 1.92 -6.34
CA GLY A 82 -15.19 1.79 -5.20
C GLY A 82 -15.86 1.28 -3.92
N VAL A 83 -16.90 0.43 -4.05
CA VAL A 83 -17.59 -0.18 -2.91
C VAL A 83 -16.76 -1.31 -2.28
N PHE A 84 -15.89 -1.93 -3.07
CA PHE A 84 -14.95 -2.95 -2.61
C PHE A 84 -13.64 -2.91 -3.39
N TYR A 85 -12.59 -3.47 -2.80
CA TYR A 85 -11.27 -3.68 -3.42
C TYR A 85 -11.06 -5.17 -3.69
N LEU A 86 -10.62 -5.53 -4.90
CA LEU A 86 -10.20 -6.91 -5.21
C LEU A 86 -8.78 -7.11 -4.71
N GLN A 87 -8.59 -8.03 -3.79
CA GLN A 87 -7.31 -8.30 -3.17
C GLN A 87 -7.20 -9.79 -2.81
N GLU A 88 -6.02 -10.32 -2.87
CA GLU A 88 -5.70 -11.66 -2.41
C GLU A 88 -5.86 -11.72 -0.86
N PRO A 89 -6.49 -12.78 -0.30
CA PRO A 89 -6.83 -12.84 1.13
C PRO A 89 -5.66 -12.66 2.10
N SER A 90 -4.49 -13.29 1.84
CA SER A 90 -3.31 -13.12 2.73
C SER A 90 -2.75 -11.70 2.65
N ALA A 91 -2.78 -11.07 1.46
CA ALA A 91 -2.33 -9.68 1.27
C ALA A 91 -3.23 -8.63 1.96
N MET A 92 -4.44 -8.99 2.40
CA MET A 92 -5.29 -8.12 3.22
C MET A 92 -4.82 -8.04 4.68
N THR A 93 -4.09 -9.06 5.15
CA THR A 93 -3.77 -9.28 6.56
C THR A 93 -2.94 -8.14 7.18
N PRO A 94 -1.87 -7.60 6.54
CA PRO A 94 -1.05 -6.57 7.17
C PRO A 94 -1.83 -5.32 7.58
N ALA A 95 -2.64 -4.76 6.67
CA ALA A 95 -3.46 -3.60 6.97
C ALA A 95 -4.59 -3.91 7.97
N SER A 96 -5.09 -5.15 7.99
CA SER A 96 -6.11 -5.59 8.95
C SER A 96 -5.55 -5.77 10.36
N ARG A 97 -4.29 -6.18 10.50
CA ARG A 97 -3.64 -6.46 11.80
C ARG A 97 -2.90 -5.27 12.40
N LEU A 98 -2.59 -4.23 11.63
CA LEU A 98 -2.05 -3.00 12.20
C LEU A 98 -3.20 -2.24 12.92
N PRO A 99 -3.14 -2.06 14.24
CA PRO A 99 -4.20 -1.35 14.98
C PRO A 99 -4.19 0.12 14.59
N ILE A 100 -5.28 0.62 14.02
CA ILE A 100 -5.46 2.02 13.61
C ILE A 100 -6.62 2.63 14.41
N GLU A 101 -6.36 3.78 15.03
CA GLU A 101 -7.36 4.57 15.73
C GLU A 101 -7.65 5.88 14.97
N PRO A 102 -8.90 6.37 15.03
CA PRO A 102 -9.23 7.67 14.45
C PRO A 102 -8.36 8.79 15.06
N GLY A 103 -7.88 9.69 14.20
CA GLY A 103 -7.02 10.82 14.60
C GLY A 103 -5.52 10.56 14.49
N GLU A 104 -5.09 9.32 14.25
CA GLU A 104 -3.67 8.96 14.11
C GLU A 104 -3.04 9.46 12.81
N ARG A 105 -1.73 9.61 12.83
CA ARG A 105 -0.88 9.86 11.66
C ARG A 105 -0.29 8.53 11.20
N VAL A 106 -0.71 8.09 10.04
CA VAL A 106 -0.39 6.77 9.48
C VAL A 106 0.45 6.92 8.22
N LEU A 107 1.49 6.14 8.08
CA LEU A 107 2.29 6.02 6.85
C LEU A 107 2.10 4.62 6.24
N ASP A 108 1.76 4.57 4.95
CA ASP A 108 1.94 3.39 4.10
C ASP A 108 3.14 3.68 3.18
N LEU A 109 4.29 3.07 3.48
CA LEU A 109 5.58 3.49 2.90
C LEU A 109 5.80 2.95 1.47
N CYS A 110 5.17 1.80 1.13
CA CYS A 110 5.25 1.13 -0.18
C CYS A 110 3.83 0.87 -0.71
N ALA A 111 3.00 1.92 -0.77
CA ALA A 111 1.55 1.82 -0.78
C ALA A 111 0.91 1.32 -2.08
N ALA A 112 1.57 1.52 -3.24
CA ALA A 112 0.92 1.23 -4.52
C ALA A 112 0.72 -0.29 -4.77
N PRO A 113 -0.42 -0.64 -5.35
CA PRO A 113 -1.43 0.20 -5.99
C PRO A 113 -2.54 0.75 -5.06
N GLY A 114 -2.48 0.58 -3.73
CA GLY A 114 -3.40 1.19 -2.78
C GLY A 114 -4.32 0.23 -2.04
N GLY A 115 -4.14 -1.08 -2.23
CA GLY A 115 -4.98 -2.08 -1.55
C GLY A 115 -4.90 -2.00 -0.03
N LYS A 116 -3.73 -1.76 0.54
CA LYS A 116 -3.52 -1.59 1.98
C LYS A 116 -3.84 -0.16 2.42
N ALA A 117 -3.38 0.85 1.66
CA ALA A 117 -3.63 2.26 1.93
C ALA A 117 -5.14 2.60 2.06
N THR A 118 -5.99 2.04 1.19
CA THR A 118 -7.45 2.25 1.24
C THR A 118 -8.08 1.68 2.51
N GLU A 119 -7.54 0.59 3.06
CA GLU A 119 -8.00 0.03 4.34
C GLU A 119 -7.56 0.91 5.51
N LEU A 120 -6.29 1.30 5.55
CA LEU A 120 -5.77 2.18 6.60
C LEU A 120 -6.57 3.49 6.66
N ASN A 121 -6.87 4.09 5.49
CA ASN A 121 -7.68 5.30 5.42
C ASN A 121 -9.13 5.08 5.90
N ALA A 122 -9.74 3.96 5.54
CA ALA A 122 -11.11 3.66 5.98
C ALA A 122 -11.19 3.56 7.53
N ARG A 123 -10.15 3.00 8.16
CA ARG A 123 -10.07 2.85 9.62
C ARG A 123 -9.81 4.16 10.37
N LEU A 124 -9.22 5.16 9.72
CA LEU A 124 -9.08 6.52 10.26
C LEU A 124 -10.43 7.27 10.35
N LYS A 125 -11.50 6.77 9.73
CA LYS A 125 -12.87 7.32 9.80
C LYS A 125 -12.95 8.82 9.51
N GLY A 126 -12.15 9.30 8.54
CA GLY A 126 -12.14 10.70 8.11
C GLY A 126 -11.39 11.66 9.06
N THR A 127 -10.67 11.14 10.05
CA THR A 127 -9.85 11.93 10.98
C THR A 127 -8.38 11.52 10.91
N GLY A 128 -7.46 12.31 11.47
CA GLY A 128 -6.04 12.03 11.38
C GLY A 128 -5.46 12.29 9.98
N LEU A 129 -4.39 11.59 9.62
CA LEU A 129 -3.70 11.74 8.34
C LEU A 129 -3.18 10.39 7.84
N LEU A 130 -3.43 10.04 6.59
CA LEU A 130 -2.69 9.01 5.88
C LEU A 130 -1.66 9.63 4.94
N VAL A 131 -0.40 9.31 5.10
CA VAL A 131 0.63 9.51 4.06
C VAL A 131 0.82 8.19 3.34
N ALA A 132 0.62 8.18 2.02
CA ALA A 132 0.75 7.00 1.19
C ALA A 132 1.82 7.24 0.12
N ASN A 133 2.92 6.50 0.21
CA ASN A 133 4.11 6.70 -0.63
C ASN A 133 4.34 5.54 -1.59
N ASP A 134 4.87 5.85 -2.77
CA ASP A 134 5.52 4.87 -3.63
C ASP A 134 6.66 5.54 -4.42
N ILE A 135 7.82 4.90 -4.48
CA ILE A 135 9.00 5.43 -5.18
C ILE A 135 8.80 5.53 -6.71
N SER A 136 7.88 4.74 -7.27
CA SER A 136 7.57 4.74 -8.70
C SER A 136 6.46 5.75 -9.02
N ASN A 137 6.77 6.76 -9.81
CA ASN A 137 5.80 7.77 -10.25
C ASN A 137 4.56 7.16 -10.94
N ALA A 138 4.76 6.14 -11.78
CA ALA A 138 3.66 5.46 -12.45
C ALA A 138 2.74 4.74 -11.45
N ARG A 139 3.33 4.08 -10.43
CA ARG A 139 2.59 3.40 -9.37
C ARG A 139 1.90 4.38 -8.42
N ALA A 140 2.55 5.50 -8.08
CA ALA A 140 1.96 6.57 -7.26
C ALA A 140 0.70 7.18 -7.92
N LYS A 141 0.68 7.32 -9.26
CA LYS A 141 -0.53 7.74 -9.99
C LYS A 141 -1.68 6.73 -9.91
N ALA A 142 -1.37 5.43 -9.93
CA ALA A 142 -2.38 4.38 -9.75
C ALA A 142 -2.90 4.36 -8.30
N LEU A 143 -2.01 4.55 -7.33
CA LEU A 143 -2.34 4.71 -5.91
C LEU A 143 -3.31 5.88 -5.69
N LEU A 144 -2.99 7.07 -6.21
CA LEU A 144 -3.85 8.25 -6.11
C LEU A 144 -5.25 7.98 -6.67
N ARG A 145 -5.33 7.41 -7.89
CA ARG A 145 -6.63 7.06 -8.51
C ARG A 145 -7.45 6.12 -7.63
N ASN A 146 -6.82 5.12 -7.03
CA ASN A 146 -7.53 4.17 -6.17
C ASN A 146 -8.01 4.83 -4.87
N LEU A 147 -7.20 5.69 -4.26
CA LEU A 147 -7.59 6.45 -3.06
C LEU A 147 -8.76 7.38 -3.35
N GLU A 148 -8.74 8.10 -4.48
CA GLU A 148 -9.85 8.94 -4.94
C GLU A 148 -11.13 8.11 -5.18
N LEU A 149 -11.01 6.99 -5.91
CA LEU A 149 -12.13 6.08 -6.17
C LEU A 149 -12.77 5.57 -4.87
N PHE A 150 -11.95 5.29 -3.86
CA PHE A 150 -12.41 4.80 -2.56
C PHE A 150 -12.99 5.91 -1.66
N GLY A 151 -12.90 7.18 -2.07
CA GLY A 151 -13.36 8.33 -1.30
C GLY A 151 -12.49 8.55 -0.07
N SER A 152 -11.19 8.38 -0.22
CA SER A 152 -10.22 8.61 0.85
C SER A 152 -10.10 10.11 1.13
N GLU A 153 -10.26 10.48 2.39
CA GLU A 153 -10.10 11.83 2.92
C GLU A 153 -8.82 11.89 3.76
N ASN A 154 -8.30 13.09 4.01
CA ASN A 154 -7.11 13.30 4.84
C ASN A 154 -5.92 12.46 4.37
N VAL A 155 -5.65 12.45 3.06
CA VAL A 155 -4.57 11.69 2.43
C VAL A 155 -3.57 12.62 1.78
N LEU A 156 -2.30 12.35 2.01
CA LEU A 156 -1.18 12.90 1.26
C LEU A 156 -0.51 11.77 0.47
N VAL A 157 -0.55 11.85 -0.86
CA VAL A 157 0.18 10.91 -1.72
C VAL A 157 1.55 11.50 -2.05
N THR A 158 2.60 10.74 -1.81
CA THR A 158 3.99 11.14 -2.07
C THR A 158 4.64 10.19 -3.08
N ASN A 159 5.65 10.70 -3.78
CA ASN A 159 6.48 9.92 -4.68
C ASN A 159 7.94 10.21 -4.34
N GLU A 160 8.38 9.64 -3.21
CA GLU A 160 9.68 9.92 -2.61
C GLU A 160 10.40 8.65 -2.18
N THR A 161 11.72 8.76 -1.99
CA THR A 161 12.52 7.72 -1.35
C THR A 161 12.21 7.63 0.14
N PRO A 162 12.36 6.45 0.78
CA PRO A 162 12.22 6.33 2.23
C PRO A 162 13.15 7.29 3.02
N ALA A 163 14.37 7.52 2.55
CA ALA A 163 15.31 8.45 3.16
C ALA A 163 14.82 9.90 3.05
N GLY A 164 14.33 10.34 1.88
CA GLY A 164 13.78 11.68 1.69
C GLY A 164 12.56 11.95 2.58
N LEU A 165 11.70 10.94 2.78
CA LEU A 165 10.60 11.04 3.74
C LEU A 165 11.07 11.11 5.19
N ALA A 166 12.11 10.35 5.56
CA ALA A 166 12.66 10.35 6.91
C ALA A 166 13.26 11.71 7.30
N ASP A 167 13.80 12.46 6.33
CA ASP A 167 14.30 13.81 6.54
C ASP A 167 13.16 14.82 6.82
N VAL A 168 11.97 14.58 6.26
CA VAL A 168 10.79 15.46 6.40
C VAL A 168 9.94 15.12 7.62
N PHE A 169 9.84 13.84 7.97
CA PHE A 169 8.91 13.33 8.98
C PHE A 169 9.59 12.60 10.16
N PRO A 170 10.67 13.13 10.78
CA PRO A 170 11.33 12.44 11.89
C PRO A 170 10.37 12.29 13.09
N GLY A 171 10.17 11.05 13.57
CA GLY A 171 9.34 10.76 14.74
C GLY A 171 7.88 11.21 14.62
N PHE A 172 7.35 11.26 13.40
CA PHE A 172 6.05 11.89 13.12
C PHE A 172 4.85 10.94 13.19
N PHE A 173 5.03 9.68 12.77
CA PHE A 173 3.90 8.76 12.58
C PHE A 173 3.61 7.92 13.82
N ASP A 174 2.32 7.76 14.11
CA ASP A 174 1.80 6.82 15.11
C ASP A 174 1.92 5.38 14.63
N LYS A 175 1.61 5.17 13.36
CA LYS A 175 1.60 3.86 12.72
C LYS A 175 2.31 3.92 11.38
N ILE A 176 3.12 2.90 11.11
CA ILE A 176 3.75 2.73 9.81
C ILE A 176 3.45 1.32 9.29
N LEU A 177 2.99 1.21 8.06
CA LEU A 177 2.95 -0.03 7.30
C LEU A 177 4.10 -0.03 6.30
N VAL A 178 4.93 -1.07 6.34
CA VAL A 178 5.97 -1.37 5.37
C VAL A 178 5.63 -2.71 4.73
N ASP A 179 4.76 -2.68 3.70
CA ASP A 179 4.54 -3.83 2.83
C ASP A 179 5.65 -3.82 1.78
N ALA A 180 6.76 -4.44 2.12
CA ALA A 180 8.03 -4.21 1.45
C ALA A 180 8.10 -4.84 0.06
N PRO A 181 8.82 -4.23 -0.90
CA PRO A 181 9.22 -4.92 -2.11
C PRO A 181 10.03 -6.16 -1.73
N CYS A 182 9.73 -7.30 -2.36
CA CYS A 182 10.31 -8.59 -2.00
C CYS A 182 10.51 -9.48 -3.23
N SER A 183 11.14 -10.64 -3.06
CA SER A 183 11.36 -11.63 -4.13
C SER A 183 10.04 -12.20 -4.70
N GLY A 184 8.95 -12.12 -3.93
CA GLY A 184 7.60 -12.41 -4.39
C GLY A 184 7.26 -13.89 -4.51
N GLU A 185 7.88 -14.77 -3.77
CA GLU A 185 7.72 -16.23 -3.86
C GLU A 185 6.29 -16.69 -3.57
N GLY A 186 5.58 -16.00 -2.69
CA GLY A 186 4.14 -16.23 -2.46
C GLY A 186 3.26 -15.85 -3.66
N MET A 187 3.83 -15.21 -4.69
CA MET A 187 3.11 -14.88 -5.91
C MET A 187 3.29 -15.91 -7.04
N PHE A 188 4.14 -16.92 -6.87
CA PHE A 188 4.44 -17.91 -7.92
C PHE A 188 3.20 -18.61 -8.45
N ARG A 189 2.25 -18.95 -7.58
CA ARG A 189 0.99 -19.55 -7.99
C ARG A 189 0.10 -18.58 -8.77
N LYS A 190 0.20 -17.28 -8.48
CA LYS A 190 -0.65 -16.25 -9.06
C LYS A 190 -0.09 -15.67 -10.36
N ASP A 191 1.24 -15.52 -10.46
CA ASP A 191 1.90 -14.83 -11.57
C ASP A 191 3.17 -15.58 -12.01
N GLU A 192 3.06 -16.29 -13.13
CA GLU A 192 4.16 -17.04 -13.73
C GLU A 192 5.33 -16.13 -14.16
N ALA A 193 5.08 -14.84 -14.42
CA ALA A 193 6.15 -13.91 -14.76
C ALA A 193 7.12 -13.71 -13.58
N VAL A 194 6.66 -13.82 -12.34
CA VAL A 194 7.51 -13.75 -11.14
C VAL A 194 8.46 -14.93 -11.11
N ILE A 195 7.99 -16.14 -11.44
CA ILE A 195 8.86 -17.34 -11.56
C ILE A 195 9.97 -17.12 -12.58
N GLY A 196 9.61 -16.57 -13.75
CA GLY A 196 10.56 -16.33 -14.85
C GLY A 196 11.65 -15.29 -14.55
N THR A 197 11.44 -14.45 -13.55
CA THR A 197 12.40 -13.41 -13.11
C THR A 197 13.11 -13.74 -11.81
N TRP A 198 12.72 -14.82 -11.13
CA TRP A 198 13.31 -15.21 -9.86
C TRP A 198 14.67 -15.88 -10.07
N THR A 199 15.63 -15.55 -9.21
CA THR A 199 16.95 -16.21 -9.12
C THR A 199 17.29 -16.45 -7.65
N PRO A 200 18.23 -17.37 -7.33
CA PRO A 200 18.62 -17.63 -5.94
C PRO A 200 19.18 -16.43 -5.17
N GLU A 201 19.77 -15.45 -5.88
CA GLU A 201 20.35 -14.23 -5.30
C GLU A 201 19.30 -13.15 -5.02
N ARG A 202 18.10 -13.31 -5.58
CA ARG A 202 17.05 -12.30 -5.47
C ARG A 202 16.58 -12.05 -4.04
N PRO A 203 16.40 -13.07 -3.17
CA PRO A 203 16.08 -12.86 -1.76
C PRO A 203 17.11 -11.99 -1.02
N ASP A 204 18.40 -12.19 -1.24
CA ASP A 204 19.45 -11.40 -0.58
C ASP A 204 19.41 -9.93 -1.03
N PHE A 205 19.23 -9.69 -2.34
CA PHE A 205 19.06 -8.34 -2.88
C PHE A 205 17.89 -7.60 -2.23
N PHE A 206 16.73 -8.27 -2.10
CA PHE A 206 15.56 -7.65 -1.48
C PHE A 206 15.71 -7.50 0.03
N ALA A 207 16.39 -8.42 0.72
CA ALA A 207 16.68 -8.29 2.14
C ALA A 207 17.50 -7.03 2.44
N ASP A 208 18.51 -6.72 1.63
CA ASP A 208 19.32 -5.50 1.79
C ASP A 208 18.47 -4.24 1.56
N LEU A 209 17.62 -4.23 0.52
CA LEU A 209 16.69 -3.14 0.26
C LEU A 209 15.67 -2.95 1.41
N GLN A 210 15.16 -4.04 1.95
CA GLN A 210 14.21 -4.01 3.07
C GLN A 210 14.83 -3.47 4.34
N ARG A 211 16.10 -3.79 4.62
CA ARG A 211 16.88 -3.23 5.74
C ARG A 211 17.02 -1.71 5.61
N GLU A 212 17.29 -1.21 4.39
CA GLU A 212 17.34 0.23 4.13
C GLU A 212 15.97 0.89 4.35
N ILE A 213 14.90 0.33 3.79
CA ILE A 213 13.54 0.85 3.90
C ILE A 213 13.09 0.89 5.37
N THR A 214 13.26 -0.21 6.08
CA THR A 214 12.82 -0.33 7.48
C THR A 214 13.63 0.54 8.42
N SER A 215 14.94 0.71 8.19
CA SER A 215 15.80 1.64 8.95
C SER A 215 15.29 3.09 8.85
N ASN A 216 14.84 3.51 7.68
CA ASN A 216 14.23 4.83 7.51
C ASN A 216 12.83 4.90 8.13
N ALA A 217 12.04 3.82 8.08
CA ALA A 217 10.74 3.75 8.76
C ALA A 217 10.87 3.93 10.28
N VAL A 218 11.87 3.31 10.91
CA VAL A 218 12.14 3.47 12.36
C VAL A 218 12.43 4.93 12.74
N LYS A 219 13.12 5.71 11.87
CA LYS A 219 13.37 7.15 12.10
C LYS A 219 12.08 7.97 12.09
N MET A 220 11.12 7.58 11.25
CA MET A 220 9.84 8.27 11.10
C MET A 220 8.81 7.89 12.16
N LEU A 221 8.99 6.72 12.81
CA LEU A 221 8.08 6.23 13.85
C LEU A 221 8.33 6.99 15.15
N ARG A 222 7.27 7.52 15.77
CA ARG A 222 7.37 8.16 17.09
C ARG A 222 7.56 7.14 18.22
N PRO A 223 8.07 7.54 19.39
CA PRO A 223 8.02 6.71 20.59
C PRO A 223 6.59 6.25 20.89
N GLY A 224 6.41 4.99 21.29
CA GLY A 224 5.10 4.35 21.51
C GLY A 224 4.36 3.95 20.22
N GLY A 225 4.85 4.36 19.04
CA GLY A 225 4.25 4.02 17.76
C GLY A 225 4.43 2.55 17.36
N LEU A 226 3.62 2.09 16.40
CA LEU A 226 3.66 0.72 15.88
C LEU A 226 4.06 0.69 14.41
N MET A 227 4.90 -0.28 14.04
CA MET A 227 5.29 -0.56 12.66
C MET A 227 4.92 -1.99 12.30
N MET A 228 4.11 -2.15 11.27
CA MET A 228 3.86 -3.44 10.62
C MET A 228 4.83 -3.61 9.46
N TYR A 229 5.68 -4.61 9.54
CA TYR A 229 6.50 -5.09 8.43
C TYR A 229 5.82 -6.29 7.80
N SER A 230 5.77 -6.35 6.46
CA SER A 230 5.21 -7.49 5.75
C SER A 230 5.86 -7.72 4.38
N THR A 231 5.86 -8.97 3.94
CA THR A 231 6.30 -9.41 2.61
C THR A 231 5.35 -10.45 2.04
N CYS A 232 5.38 -10.64 0.73
CA CYS A 232 4.72 -11.77 0.07
C CYS A 232 5.74 -12.81 -0.41
N THR A 233 6.80 -13.06 0.36
CA THR A 233 7.80 -14.09 0.08
C THR A 233 7.82 -15.14 1.19
N PHE A 234 8.59 -16.21 0.98
CA PHE A 234 8.87 -17.25 1.99
C PHE A 234 10.35 -17.27 2.39
N ALA A 235 11.17 -16.42 1.79
CA ALA A 235 12.62 -16.40 2.00
C ALA A 235 12.99 -15.92 3.41
N PRO A 236 13.67 -16.73 4.23
CA PRO A 236 14.06 -16.35 5.58
C PRO A 236 14.89 -15.07 5.65
N GLN A 237 15.75 -14.82 4.65
CA GLN A 237 16.60 -13.62 4.57
C GLN A 237 15.78 -12.33 4.57
N GLU A 238 14.62 -12.36 3.87
CA GLU A 238 13.70 -11.24 3.75
C GLU A 238 12.73 -11.13 4.92
N ASP A 239 12.43 -12.23 5.57
CA ASP A 239 11.45 -12.35 6.64
C ASP A 239 12.12 -12.26 8.03
N GLU A 240 12.46 -13.38 8.66
CA GLU A 240 13.11 -13.41 9.98
C GLU A 240 14.48 -12.72 9.98
N GLY A 241 15.20 -12.75 8.85
CA GLY A 241 16.48 -12.06 8.69
C GLY A 241 16.36 -10.54 8.78
N THR A 242 15.35 -9.96 8.16
CA THR A 242 15.07 -8.52 8.28
C THR A 242 14.58 -8.15 9.68
N VAL A 243 13.77 -9.01 10.31
CA VAL A 243 13.34 -8.83 11.70
C VAL A 243 14.53 -8.88 12.65
N SER A 244 15.42 -9.86 12.50
CA SER A 244 16.66 -9.98 13.30
C SER A 244 17.53 -8.73 13.16
N PHE A 245 17.71 -8.24 11.93
CA PHE A 245 18.45 -7.01 11.67
C PHE A 245 17.85 -5.82 12.44
N LEU A 246 16.52 -5.69 12.46
CA LEU A 246 15.84 -4.60 13.17
C LEU A 246 16.06 -4.70 14.68
N LEU A 247 15.93 -5.88 15.28
CA LEU A 247 16.12 -6.08 16.70
C LEU A 247 17.57 -5.83 17.15
N GLU A 248 18.55 -6.19 16.32
CA GLU A 248 19.96 -6.01 16.61
C GLU A 248 20.44 -4.55 16.46
N ASN A 249 19.91 -3.83 15.47
CA ASN A 249 20.41 -2.49 15.15
C ASN A 249 19.57 -1.35 15.74
N PHE A 250 18.35 -1.64 16.21
CA PHE A 250 17.43 -0.65 16.78
C PHE A 250 16.90 -1.15 18.12
N PRO A 251 17.68 -1.02 19.22
CA PRO A 251 17.31 -1.53 20.55
C PRO A 251 16.04 -0.88 21.12
N GLU A 252 15.61 0.24 20.55
CA GLU A 252 14.33 0.86 20.86
C GLU A 252 13.13 0.15 20.23
N MET A 253 13.34 -0.78 19.29
CA MET A 253 12.27 -1.58 18.70
C MET A 253 12.09 -2.88 19.46
N GLU A 254 10.86 -3.32 19.59
CA GLU A 254 10.49 -4.61 20.18
C GLU A 254 9.35 -5.25 19.38
N LEU A 255 9.36 -6.57 19.27
CA LEU A 255 8.23 -7.31 18.68
C LEU A 255 7.08 -7.41 19.67
N ILE A 256 5.87 -7.18 19.18
CA ILE A 256 4.64 -7.43 19.92
C ILE A 256 3.80 -8.47 19.22
N GLU A 257 3.09 -9.28 20.01
CA GLU A 257 2.21 -10.32 19.49
C GLU A 257 1.00 -9.70 18.80
N MET A 258 0.64 -10.25 17.64
CA MET A 258 -0.57 -9.87 16.91
C MET A 258 -1.74 -10.77 17.30
N GLU A 259 -2.96 -10.27 17.10
CA GLU A 259 -4.15 -11.12 17.21
C GLU A 259 -4.02 -12.32 16.26
N GLY A 260 -4.02 -13.51 16.83
CA GLY A 260 -3.84 -14.77 16.12
C GLY A 260 -5.06 -15.20 15.31
N TYR A 261 -4.83 -16.19 14.45
CA TYR A 261 -5.85 -16.96 13.75
C TYR A 261 -5.36 -18.40 13.61
N GLU A 262 -6.26 -19.39 13.65
CA GLU A 262 -5.93 -20.82 13.67
C GLU A 262 -4.96 -21.26 12.56
N GLY A 263 -5.04 -20.66 11.35
CA GLY A 263 -4.15 -20.94 10.21
C GLY A 263 -2.82 -20.20 10.22
N PHE A 264 -2.57 -19.28 11.18
CA PHE A 264 -1.30 -18.59 11.28
C PHE A 264 -0.24 -19.48 11.89
N SER A 265 0.93 -19.55 11.26
CA SER A 265 2.12 -20.15 11.82
C SER A 265 3.00 -19.10 12.45
N LYS A 266 3.68 -19.44 13.53
CA LYS A 266 4.70 -18.58 14.15
C LYS A 266 5.93 -18.45 13.24
N GLY A 267 6.65 -17.34 13.34
CA GLY A 267 7.99 -17.24 12.79
C GLY A 267 8.94 -18.23 13.47
N ASN A 268 10.00 -18.59 12.79
CA ASN A 268 10.97 -19.56 13.28
C ASN A 268 12.29 -18.86 13.66
N PRO A 269 12.67 -18.83 14.95
CA PRO A 269 13.92 -18.23 15.39
C PRO A 269 15.17 -18.76 14.67
N VAL A 270 15.18 -20.04 14.28
CA VAL A 270 16.32 -20.66 13.55
C VAL A 270 16.53 -20.07 12.16
N TRP A 271 15.50 -19.50 11.56
CA TRP A 271 15.57 -18.83 10.27
C TRP A 271 16.04 -17.37 10.37
N GLY A 272 16.16 -16.86 11.58
CA GLY A 272 16.75 -15.56 11.92
C GLY A 272 18.06 -15.73 12.72
N ASN A 273 18.24 -14.90 13.73
CA ASN A 273 19.41 -14.91 14.61
C ASN A 273 19.27 -15.80 15.87
N GLY A 274 18.20 -16.57 15.96
CA GLY A 274 17.91 -17.43 17.12
C GLY A 274 17.15 -16.73 18.27
N ASP A 275 16.79 -15.46 18.13
CA ASP A 275 16.01 -14.73 19.15
C ASP A 275 14.60 -15.33 19.27
N PRO A 276 14.19 -15.83 20.47
CA PRO A 276 12.86 -16.40 20.66
C PRO A 276 11.72 -15.42 20.45
N GLU A 277 11.97 -14.12 20.52
CA GLU A 277 10.96 -13.08 20.21
C GLU A 277 10.42 -13.20 18.78
N ILE A 278 11.18 -13.77 17.84
CA ILE A 278 10.78 -14.03 16.45
C ILE A 278 9.51 -14.89 16.37
N GLU A 279 9.22 -15.74 17.36
CA GLU A 279 7.96 -16.48 17.42
C GLU A 279 6.70 -15.59 17.48
N LYS A 280 6.83 -14.30 17.80
CA LYS A 280 5.73 -13.33 17.75
C LYS A 280 5.36 -12.90 16.33
N THR A 281 6.20 -13.20 15.34
CA THR A 281 5.90 -12.95 13.94
C THR A 281 4.96 -14.02 13.38
N VAL A 282 4.36 -13.75 12.24
CA VAL A 282 3.37 -14.62 11.62
C VAL A 282 3.78 -14.98 10.19
N ARG A 283 3.71 -16.28 9.90
CA ARG A 283 3.77 -16.82 8.54
C ARG A 283 2.41 -17.35 8.12
N ILE A 284 1.94 -16.92 6.96
CA ILE A 284 0.74 -17.44 6.30
C ILE A 284 1.19 -18.36 5.17
N TRP A 285 0.83 -19.63 5.28
CA TRP A 285 1.20 -20.66 4.31
C TRP A 285 0.00 -21.07 3.44
N PRO A 286 0.18 -21.25 2.11
CA PRO A 286 -0.92 -21.61 1.21
C PRO A 286 -1.53 -22.99 1.47
N HIS A 287 -0.82 -23.91 2.12
CA HIS A 287 -1.32 -25.23 2.50
C HIS A 287 -2.11 -25.22 3.82
N LYS A 288 -2.00 -24.15 4.62
CA LYS A 288 -2.74 -24.00 5.89
C LYS A 288 -3.93 -23.06 5.77
N MET A 289 -3.92 -22.17 4.77
CA MET A 289 -4.93 -21.13 4.61
C MET A 289 -5.28 -20.93 3.14
N ASN A 290 -6.51 -20.47 2.88
CA ASN A 290 -6.95 -20.10 1.54
C ASN A 290 -6.36 -18.72 1.14
N GLY A 291 -5.10 -18.70 0.77
CA GLY A 291 -4.33 -17.53 0.35
C GLY A 291 -3.04 -17.94 -0.35
N GLU A 292 -2.31 -16.96 -0.86
CA GLU A 292 -1.05 -17.19 -1.59
C GLU A 292 0.19 -17.24 -0.67
N GLY A 293 0.07 -16.68 0.51
CA GLY A 293 1.13 -16.62 1.49
C GLY A 293 1.58 -15.18 1.82
N HIS A 294 1.99 -14.99 3.06
CA HIS A 294 2.48 -13.68 3.55
C HIS A 294 3.30 -13.86 4.82
N TYR A 295 4.20 -12.91 5.08
CA TYR A 295 4.90 -12.78 6.35
C TYR A 295 4.54 -11.46 7.02
N LEU A 296 4.43 -11.45 8.36
CA LEU A 296 4.08 -10.26 9.13
C LEU A 296 4.89 -10.21 10.43
N ALA A 297 5.39 -9.01 10.75
CA ALA A 297 6.00 -8.70 12.02
C ALA A 297 5.49 -7.35 12.54
N LEU A 298 4.95 -7.32 13.75
CA LEU A 298 4.46 -6.10 14.38
C LEU A 298 5.45 -5.64 15.43
N PHE A 299 6.00 -4.45 15.22
CA PHE A 299 6.94 -3.80 16.12
C PHE A 299 6.29 -2.66 16.88
N ARG A 300 6.81 -2.40 18.10
CA ARG A 300 6.58 -1.18 18.85
C ARG A 300 7.90 -0.46 19.08
N LYS A 301 7.92 0.85 18.91
CA LYS A 301 9.03 1.69 19.34
C LYS A 301 8.85 2.04 20.81
N LYS A 302 9.81 1.66 21.67
CA LYS A 302 9.80 1.94 23.10
C LYS A 302 9.73 3.44 23.37
N GLY A 303 9.18 3.82 24.53
CA GLY A 303 8.98 5.20 24.93
C GLY A 303 7.52 5.62 24.98
N GLU A 304 7.27 6.76 25.59
CA GLU A 304 5.92 7.31 25.69
C GLU A 304 5.63 8.24 24.50
N ALA A 305 4.42 8.12 23.97
CA ALA A 305 3.94 9.00 22.93
C ALA A 305 3.75 10.42 23.51
N ILE A 306 4.50 11.38 23.00
CA ILE A 306 4.29 12.79 23.33
C ILE A 306 2.96 13.22 22.71
N PRO A 307 2.00 13.74 23.47
CA PRO A 307 0.77 14.28 22.92
C PRO A 307 1.07 15.35 21.87
N TYR A 308 0.29 15.37 20.80
CA TYR A 308 0.43 16.46 19.83
C TYR A 308 0.09 17.78 20.50
N GLU A 309 1.00 18.77 20.41
CA GLU A 309 0.64 20.13 20.71
C GLU A 309 -0.42 20.56 19.69
N THR A 310 -1.66 20.58 20.10
CA THR A 310 -2.71 21.29 19.38
C THR A 310 -2.47 22.78 19.61
N GLU A 311 -1.59 23.40 18.82
CA GLU A 311 -1.60 24.84 18.72
C GLU A 311 -2.95 25.25 18.11
N GLU A 312 -3.95 25.38 18.95
CA GLU A 312 -5.11 26.22 18.63
C GLU A 312 -4.62 27.67 18.56
N LYS A 313 -3.94 28.04 17.48
CA LYS A 313 -3.80 29.45 17.15
C LYS A 313 -5.22 29.95 16.88
N PRO A 314 -5.76 30.87 17.71
CA PRO A 314 -7.04 31.48 17.40
C PRO A 314 -6.92 32.03 15.98
N ILE A 315 -7.79 31.61 15.10
CA ILE A 315 -7.91 32.22 13.78
C ILE A 315 -8.36 33.66 14.07
N GLU A 316 -7.39 34.61 14.11
CA GLU A 316 -7.73 36.01 14.12
C GLU A 316 -8.63 36.28 12.92
N LYS A 317 -9.92 36.40 13.17
CA LYS A 317 -10.87 36.89 12.17
C LYS A 317 -10.38 38.26 11.76
N LYS A 318 -9.64 38.38 10.65
CA LYS A 318 -9.36 39.66 10.01
C LYS A 318 -10.72 40.32 9.83
N LYS A 319 -10.96 41.39 10.61
CA LYS A 319 -12.11 42.27 10.40
C LYS A 319 -12.05 42.70 8.95
N THR A 320 -12.97 42.26 8.16
CA THR A 320 -13.19 42.75 6.81
C THR A 320 -13.56 44.24 6.98
N GLU A 321 -12.62 45.12 6.73
CA GLU A 321 -12.89 46.54 6.57
C GLU A 321 -13.86 46.71 5.42
N LYS A 322 -15.02 47.31 5.73
CA LYS A 322 -16.00 47.66 4.72
C LYS A 322 -15.35 48.56 3.69
N PRO A 323 -15.46 48.29 2.37
CA PRO A 323 -14.90 49.18 1.37
C PRO A 323 -15.56 50.55 1.49
N GLU A 324 -14.72 51.60 1.68
CA GLU A 324 -15.11 53.00 1.66
C GLU A 324 -15.80 53.35 0.34
N LYS A 325 -17.01 53.92 0.42
CA LYS A 325 -17.78 54.38 -0.73
C LYS A 325 -17.05 55.52 -1.42
N ARG A 326 -16.46 55.29 -2.60
CA ARG A 326 -15.98 56.37 -3.47
C ARG A 326 -17.17 57.21 -3.97
N PRO A 327 -17.03 58.53 -4.06
CA PRO A 327 -18.08 59.42 -4.57
C PRO A 327 -18.35 59.17 -6.06
N ARG A 328 -19.62 59.11 -6.43
CA ARG A 328 -20.08 59.05 -7.81
C ARG A 328 -19.87 60.41 -8.46
N ASN A 329 -18.95 60.46 -9.44
CA ASN A 329 -18.97 61.50 -10.46
C ASN A 329 -19.70 60.93 -11.70
N GLY A 330 -20.77 61.61 -12.10
CA GLY A 330 -21.55 61.24 -13.23
C GLY A 330 -20.91 61.61 -14.55
N SER A 331 -21.04 60.74 -15.55
CA SER A 331 -21.23 61.10 -16.93
C SER A 331 -21.80 59.92 -17.68
N THR A 332 -22.89 60.17 -18.39
CA THR A 332 -23.67 59.29 -19.20
C THR A 332 -23.03 58.93 -20.52
N GLY A 333 -22.98 57.63 -20.86
CA GLY A 333 -22.74 57.13 -22.21
C GLY A 333 -23.14 55.68 -22.31
N PRO A 334 -23.83 55.23 -23.36
CA PRO A 334 -24.42 53.89 -23.42
C PRO A 334 -23.32 52.84 -23.74
N VAL A 335 -23.23 51.79 -22.94
CA VAL A 335 -22.36 50.62 -23.18
C VAL A 335 -23.19 49.40 -23.52
N GLU A 336 -22.96 48.91 -24.72
CA GLU A 336 -23.47 47.64 -25.22
C GLU A 336 -23.12 46.45 -24.31
N SER A 337 -24.14 45.62 -24.07
CA SER A 337 -24.01 44.38 -23.30
C SER A 337 -23.34 43.27 -24.10
N ARG A 338 -22.07 42.99 -23.82
CA ARG A 338 -21.44 41.71 -24.18
C ARG A 338 -21.57 40.74 -22.98
N LYS A 339 -22.36 39.70 -23.17
CA LYS A 339 -22.43 38.55 -22.28
C LYS A 339 -21.12 37.78 -22.44
N THR A 340 -20.27 37.76 -21.42
CA THR A 340 -19.11 36.87 -21.31
C THR A 340 -19.47 35.73 -20.38
N ASP A 341 -19.37 34.51 -20.89
CA ASP A 341 -19.53 33.25 -20.19
C ASP A 341 -18.29 33.02 -19.30
N PRO A 342 -18.43 32.80 -17.97
CA PRO A 342 -17.28 32.68 -17.05
C PRO A 342 -16.59 31.31 -17.06
N PHE A 343 -16.96 30.36 -17.93
CA PHE A 343 -16.40 29.00 -17.95
C PHE A 343 -15.63 28.61 -19.24
N ARG A 344 -15.04 29.56 -19.93
CA ARG A 344 -14.24 29.23 -21.11
C ARG A 344 -12.75 29.13 -20.75
N PHE A 345 -12.21 27.90 -20.62
CA PHE A 345 -10.78 27.65 -20.55
C PHE A 345 -10.14 27.84 -21.95
N PRO A 346 -8.96 28.48 -22.05
CA PRO A 346 -8.27 28.64 -23.33
C PRO A 346 -7.71 27.30 -23.81
N VAL A 347 -7.99 26.94 -25.04
CA VAL A 347 -7.35 25.85 -25.79
C VAL A 347 -6.02 26.40 -26.32
N PRO A 348 -4.86 25.69 -26.16
CA PRO A 348 -3.61 26.10 -26.73
C PRO A 348 -3.66 25.95 -28.28
N ASP A 349 -3.25 26.98 -28.99
CA ASP A 349 -3.11 27.02 -30.45
C ASP A 349 -1.81 26.30 -30.86
N ASP A 350 -1.94 25.31 -31.71
CA ASP A 350 -0.86 24.43 -32.19
C ASP A 350 -0.37 24.95 -33.56
N SER A 351 0.48 25.96 -33.53
CA SER A 351 1.28 26.31 -34.74
C SER A 351 2.50 27.16 -34.43
N THR A 352 3.64 26.59 -34.79
CA THR A 352 4.94 27.16 -35.17
C THR A 352 6.14 26.80 -34.28
N ASP A 353 6.96 25.92 -34.82
CA ASP A 353 8.41 25.82 -34.67
C ASP A 353 9.09 26.82 -35.66
N PRO A 354 10.38 27.25 -35.56
CA PRO A 354 11.51 26.74 -34.80
C PRO A 354 12.50 27.79 -34.24
N GLY A 355 13.42 27.36 -33.33
CA GLY A 355 14.79 27.90 -33.35
C GLY A 355 15.39 28.50 -32.08
N GLY A 356 16.44 27.87 -31.52
CA GLY A 356 17.58 28.58 -30.92
C GLY A 356 17.74 28.56 -29.39
N GLY A 357 18.47 27.61 -28.89
CA GLY A 357 19.53 27.59 -27.88
C GLY A 357 19.62 28.59 -26.71
N THR A 358 19.78 28.04 -25.52
CA THR A 358 20.92 28.23 -24.59
C THR A 358 20.62 27.53 -23.25
N GLY A 359 21.60 26.83 -22.73
CA GLY A 359 21.46 25.90 -21.62
C GLY A 359 21.37 26.52 -20.23
N SER A 360 20.68 25.80 -19.38
CA SER A 360 20.78 25.90 -17.94
C SER A 360 21.06 24.49 -17.38
N PRO A 361 21.88 24.33 -16.34
CA PRO A 361 22.44 23.03 -15.96
C PRO A 361 21.35 22.14 -15.29
N ARG A 362 21.05 21.03 -15.96
CA ARG A 362 20.23 19.96 -15.39
C ARG A 362 20.98 19.28 -14.25
N ARG A 363 20.41 19.30 -13.06
CA ARG A 363 20.82 18.39 -11.97
C ARG A 363 20.70 16.96 -12.50
N LYS A 364 21.83 16.24 -12.53
CA LYS A 364 21.87 14.81 -12.84
C LYS A 364 21.18 14.06 -11.73
N SER A 365 19.98 13.56 -11.98
CA SER A 365 19.37 12.49 -11.20
C SER A 365 20.19 11.22 -11.44
N ILE A 366 20.71 10.64 -10.40
CA ILE A 366 21.35 9.32 -10.42
C ILE A 366 20.19 8.33 -10.60
N PRO A 367 20.13 7.54 -11.70
CA PRO A 367 19.11 6.52 -11.82
C PRO A 367 19.48 5.35 -10.92
N PHE A 368 18.63 5.05 -9.93
CA PHE A 368 18.64 3.75 -9.30
C PHE A 368 18.35 2.69 -10.36
N PRO A 369 19.10 1.60 -10.43
CA PRO A 369 18.82 0.53 -11.36
C PRO A 369 17.50 -0.16 -10.96
N VAL A 370 16.43 0.18 -11.65
CA VAL A 370 15.19 -0.60 -11.62
C VAL A 370 15.51 -1.87 -12.43
N PRO A 371 15.40 -3.08 -11.85
CA PRO A 371 15.62 -4.31 -12.60
C PRO A 371 14.74 -4.33 -13.85
N ALA A 372 15.29 -4.76 -14.97
CA ALA A 372 14.63 -4.85 -16.29
C ALA A 372 13.54 -5.96 -16.30
N GLY A 373 12.51 -5.82 -15.56
CA GLY A 373 11.36 -6.73 -15.40
C GLY A 373 10.19 -6.06 -14.72
N TRP A 374 10.38 -4.88 -14.16
CA TRP A 374 9.32 -4.08 -13.55
C TRP A 374 8.67 -3.11 -14.55
N ARG A 375 8.45 -3.55 -15.79
CA ARG A 375 7.48 -2.86 -16.63
C ARG A 375 6.10 -3.29 -16.16
N ALA A 376 5.34 -2.37 -15.59
CA ALA A 376 3.92 -2.55 -15.41
C ALA A 376 3.29 -2.73 -16.79
N GLU A 377 3.10 -3.96 -17.23
CA GLU A 377 2.15 -4.24 -18.29
C GLU A 377 0.76 -3.99 -17.70
N SER A 378 0.23 -2.84 -18.03
CA SER A 378 -1.20 -2.56 -17.96
C SER A 378 -1.88 -3.42 -19.01
N SER A 379 -2.12 -4.69 -18.73
CA SER A 379 -3.04 -5.52 -19.52
C SER A 379 -4.47 -5.22 -19.11
N PHE A 380 -4.95 -4.01 -19.45
CA PHE A 380 -6.35 -3.79 -19.75
C PHE A 380 -6.49 -3.88 -21.26
N PRO A 381 -7.36 -4.76 -21.80
CA PRO A 381 -7.60 -4.80 -23.24
C PRO A 381 -8.20 -3.47 -23.66
N ALA A 382 -7.55 -2.84 -24.64
CA ALA A 382 -8.09 -1.69 -25.36
C ALA A 382 -9.47 -2.06 -25.94
N GLU A 383 -10.43 -1.19 -25.74
CA GLU A 383 -11.74 -1.24 -26.38
C GLU A 383 -11.57 -1.40 -27.89
N ARG A 384 -12.04 -2.50 -28.44
CA ARG A 384 -12.31 -2.60 -29.86
C ARG A 384 -13.58 -1.80 -30.12
N SER A 385 -13.44 -0.72 -30.89
CA SER A 385 -14.53 0.00 -31.52
C SER A 385 -15.41 -0.97 -32.31
N VAL A 386 -16.65 -1.11 -31.90
CA VAL A 386 -17.69 -1.75 -32.70
C VAL A 386 -18.27 -0.68 -33.61
N SER A 387 -17.90 -0.72 -34.88
CA SER A 387 -18.62 -0.06 -35.96
C SER A 387 -19.69 -1.05 -36.46
N ARG A 388 -20.92 -0.56 -36.41
CA ARG A 388 -22.21 -1.05 -36.90
C ARG A 388 -22.94 -2.01 -36.01
#